data_b75bef760c0524a09db488ba67fecae3
#
_entry.id   b75bef760c0524a09db488ba67fecae3
#
_cell.length_a   1.000
_cell.length_b   1.000
_cell.length_c   1.000
_cell.angle_alpha   90.00
_cell.angle_beta   90.00
_cell.angle_gamma   90.00
#
_symmetry.space_group_name_H-M   'P 1'
#
loop_
_entity.id
_entity.type
_entity.pdbx_description
1 polymer ?
#
loop_
_entity_poly.entity_id
_entity_poly.type
_entity_poly.pdbx_seq_one_letter_code
_entity_poly.pdbx_strand_id
1 'polypeptide(L)'
;MPGFVLAFHKRSVDGSGKCLLYSEQGANHKAIGVLYEFDAHEKANLDGVEGKGKGYIEKLVQFPLNGQTYTPYIYIAQSTHIDGTLIPYHWYKSLVLIGARYHGFPPEYVAAIEATPSKQDPDARRTQENEKLLAKMST
;
A
#
# COMPACT_ATOMS: atom_id res chain seq x y z
N MET A 1 10.54 -2.98 7.48
CA MET A 1 11.39 -3.18 6.28
C MET A 1 12.34 -1.99 6.13
N PRO A 2 13.54 -2.09 6.69
CA PRO A 2 14.54 -1.04 6.55
C PRO A 2 14.96 -0.86 5.09
N GLY A 3 15.27 0.37 4.69
CA GLY A 3 15.67 0.71 3.33
C GLY A 3 14.52 0.86 2.32
N PHE A 4 13.27 0.75 2.78
CA PHE A 4 12.08 0.98 1.95
C PHE A 4 11.26 2.13 2.48
N VAL A 5 10.63 2.84 1.57
CA VAL A 5 9.74 3.98 1.86
C VAL A 5 8.37 3.70 1.24
N LEU A 6 7.32 4.02 1.99
CA LEU A 6 5.95 4.03 1.48
C LEU A 6 5.65 5.38 0.82
N ALA A 7 5.10 5.34 -0.38
CA ALA A 7 4.59 6.51 -1.08
C ALA A 7 3.29 6.17 -1.83
N PHE A 8 2.59 7.19 -2.30
CA PHE A 8 1.35 7.07 -3.05
C PHE A 8 1.54 7.49 -4.51
N HIS A 9 2.60 7.01 -5.14
CA HIS A 9 3.05 7.45 -6.45
C HIS A 9 2.95 6.37 -7.54
N LYS A 10 2.28 5.24 -7.28
CA LYS A 10 2.01 4.23 -8.30
C LYS A 10 0.78 4.64 -9.10
N ARG A 11 0.94 4.74 -10.42
CA ARG A 11 -0.18 5.09 -11.32
C ARG A 11 -1.22 3.99 -11.37
N SER A 12 -2.45 4.34 -11.07
CA SER A 12 -3.61 3.46 -11.18
C SER A 12 -4.38 3.72 -12.47
N VAL A 13 -5.18 2.75 -12.88
CA VAL A 13 -6.10 2.89 -14.02
C VAL A 13 -7.16 3.98 -13.79
N ASP A 14 -7.44 4.33 -12.54
CA ASP A 14 -8.39 5.39 -12.18
C ASP A 14 -7.75 6.80 -12.17
N GLY A 15 -6.47 6.91 -12.53
CA GLY A 15 -5.73 8.17 -12.60
C GLY A 15 -5.18 8.68 -11.27
N SER A 16 -5.41 7.97 -10.18
CA SER A 16 -4.88 8.35 -8.86
C SER A 16 -3.57 7.66 -8.51
N GLY A 17 -2.91 8.15 -7.47
CA GLY A 17 -1.75 7.51 -6.88
C GLY A 17 -2.15 6.41 -5.90
N LYS A 18 -1.55 5.25 -6.03
CA LYS A 18 -1.69 4.12 -5.11
C LYS A 18 -0.39 3.87 -4.37
N CYS A 19 -0.47 3.08 -3.30
CA CYS A 19 0.70 2.70 -2.51
C CYS A 19 1.76 2.02 -3.35
N LEU A 20 2.99 2.38 -3.09
CA LEU A 20 4.17 1.67 -3.57
C LEU A 20 5.24 1.66 -2.48
N LEU A 21 6.09 0.66 -2.55
CA LEU A 21 7.35 0.63 -1.81
C LEU A 21 8.48 0.88 -2.80
N TYR A 22 9.38 1.76 -2.45
CA TYR A 22 10.62 1.94 -3.20
C TYR A 22 11.82 1.88 -2.26
N SER A 23 12.94 1.43 -2.81
CA SER A 23 14.21 1.39 -2.08
C SER A 23 14.85 2.77 -2.10
N GLU A 24 15.21 3.26 -0.94
CA GLU A 24 15.94 4.52 -0.79
C GLU A 24 17.21 4.27 0.05
N GLN A 25 18.34 4.67 -0.49
CA GLN A 25 19.62 4.59 0.23
C GLN A 25 19.72 5.80 1.17
N GLY A 26 19.51 5.52 2.46
CA GLY A 26 19.60 6.52 3.50
C GLY A 26 19.12 5.91 4.83
N ALA A 27 19.90 6.00 5.84
CA ALA A 27 19.89 5.10 7.00
C ALA A 27 18.61 5.08 7.87
N ASN A 28 17.62 5.97 7.66
CA ASN A 28 16.53 6.16 8.62
C ASN A 28 15.13 5.85 8.08
N HIS A 29 15.02 5.39 6.83
CA HIS A 29 13.72 5.06 6.25
C HIS A 29 13.38 3.59 6.45
N LYS A 30 12.17 3.32 6.92
CA LYS A 30 11.61 1.97 6.99
C LYS A 30 10.13 1.99 6.66
N ALA A 31 9.71 1.09 5.81
CA ALA A 31 8.30 0.82 5.58
C ALA A 31 7.81 -0.21 6.61
N ILE A 32 6.58 -0.04 7.06
CA ILE A 32 5.90 -0.95 7.98
C ILE A 32 4.78 -1.62 7.22
N GLY A 33 4.63 -2.92 7.42
CA GLY A 33 3.59 -3.71 6.76
C GLY A 33 3.08 -4.80 7.69
N VAL A 34 2.15 -5.58 7.18
CA VAL A 34 1.57 -6.72 7.88
C VAL A 34 1.90 -7.98 7.10
N LEU A 35 2.41 -8.98 7.82
CA LEU A 35 2.70 -10.28 7.24
C LEU A 35 1.45 -11.14 7.28
N TYR A 36 0.99 -11.61 6.12
CA TYR A 36 -0.13 -12.53 5.99
C TYR A 36 0.33 -13.87 5.46
N GLU A 37 -0.32 -14.91 5.94
CA GLU A 37 -0.21 -16.27 5.39
C GLU A 37 -1.54 -16.64 4.77
N PHE A 38 -1.52 -17.22 3.58
CA PHE A 38 -2.72 -17.68 2.88
C PHE A 38 -2.38 -18.89 2.00
N ASP A 39 -3.40 -19.60 1.54
CA ASP A 39 -3.24 -20.79 0.72
C ASP A 39 -2.55 -20.50 -0.61
N ALA A 40 -1.61 -21.35 -1.00
CA ALA A 40 -0.82 -21.16 -2.22
C ALA A 40 -1.68 -21.06 -3.49
N HIS A 41 -2.84 -21.72 -3.54
CA HIS A 41 -3.74 -21.68 -4.69
C HIS A 41 -4.48 -20.34 -4.83
N GLU A 42 -4.53 -19.52 -3.80
CA GLU A 42 -5.12 -18.18 -3.83
C GLU A 42 -4.18 -17.12 -4.39
N LYS A 43 -2.90 -17.46 -4.51
CA LYS A 43 -1.88 -16.51 -4.99
C LYS A 43 -2.18 -15.97 -6.39
N ALA A 44 -2.67 -16.81 -7.30
CA ALA A 44 -2.99 -16.38 -8.66
C ALA A 44 -4.11 -15.31 -8.68
N ASN A 45 -5.08 -15.42 -7.77
CA ASN A 45 -6.13 -14.42 -7.60
C ASN A 45 -5.56 -13.10 -7.09
N LEU A 46 -4.66 -13.15 -6.10
CA LEU A 46 -3.99 -11.97 -5.57
C LEU A 46 -3.11 -11.29 -6.63
N ASP A 47 -2.34 -12.07 -7.40
CA ASP A 47 -1.54 -11.57 -8.52
C ASP A 47 -2.41 -10.80 -9.52
N GLY A 48 -3.61 -11.28 -9.80
CA GLY A 48 -4.59 -10.63 -10.68
C GLY A 48 -5.11 -9.31 -10.08
N VAL A 49 -5.48 -9.31 -8.81
CA VAL A 49 -5.98 -8.12 -8.11
C VAL A 49 -4.90 -7.03 -8.02
N GLU A 50 -3.67 -7.41 -7.71
CA GLU A 50 -2.53 -6.49 -7.63
C GLU A 50 -2.02 -6.04 -9.01
N GLY A 51 -2.48 -6.68 -10.09
CA GLY A 51 -2.03 -6.35 -11.44
C GLY A 51 -0.57 -6.71 -11.68
N LYS A 52 -0.12 -7.87 -11.20
CA LYS A 52 1.23 -8.38 -11.44
C LYS A 52 1.55 -8.38 -12.93
N GLY A 53 2.67 -7.75 -13.32
CA GLY A 53 3.06 -7.56 -14.71
C GLY A 53 2.38 -6.40 -15.42
N LYS A 54 1.42 -5.73 -14.77
CA LYS A 54 0.68 -4.57 -15.30
C LYS A 54 0.73 -3.36 -14.35
N GLY A 55 1.87 -3.12 -13.76
CA GLY A 55 2.11 -2.04 -12.82
C GLY A 55 2.87 -2.47 -11.57
N TYR A 56 2.72 -3.72 -11.15
CA TYR A 56 3.48 -4.32 -10.05
C TYR A 56 4.28 -5.52 -10.52
N ILE A 57 5.43 -5.71 -9.88
CA ILE A 57 6.24 -6.92 -9.96
C ILE A 57 6.39 -7.52 -8.56
N GLU A 58 6.56 -8.83 -8.51
CA GLU A 58 6.79 -9.55 -7.27
C GLU A 58 8.28 -9.54 -6.91
N LYS A 59 8.57 -9.35 -5.64
CA LYS A 59 9.92 -9.47 -5.10
C LYS A 59 9.90 -10.27 -3.81
N LEU A 60 10.81 -11.25 -3.70
CA LEU A 60 11.06 -11.94 -2.45
C LEU A 60 12.00 -11.12 -1.56
N VAL A 61 11.68 -11.02 -0.28
CA VAL A 61 12.51 -10.34 0.71
C VAL A 61 12.70 -11.25 1.92
N GLN A 62 13.88 -11.22 2.52
CA GLN A 62 14.11 -11.88 3.80
C GLN A 62 13.72 -10.93 4.92
N PHE A 63 12.98 -11.45 5.87
CA PHE A 63 12.44 -10.65 6.97
C PHE A 63 12.52 -11.40 8.30
N PRO A 64 13.32 -10.91 9.27
CA PRO A 64 13.36 -11.48 10.61
C PRO A 64 12.17 -10.96 11.43
N LEU A 65 11.46 -11.88 12.08
CA LEU A 65 10.35 -11.56 12.97
C LEU A 65 10.31 -12.57 14.11
N ASN A 66 10.36 -12.08 15.36
CA ASN A 66 10.28 -12.90 16.58
C ASN A 66 11.26 -14.10 16.60
N GLY A 67 12.49 -13.88 16.15
CA GLY A 67 13.52 -14.93 16.14
C GLY A 67 13.46 -15.90 14.97
N GLN A 68 12.50 -15.75 14.07
CA GLN A 68 12.40 -16.53 12.83
C GLN A 68 12.66 -15.64 11.61
N THR A 69 13.20 -16.25 10.56
CA THR A 69 13.37 -15.59 9.26
C THR A 69 12.29 -16.06 8.30
N TYR A 70 11.49 -15.11 7.82
CA TYR A 70 10.48 -15.34 6.80
C TYR A 70 11.00 -14.84 5.44
N THR A 71 10.49 -15.43 4.37
CA THR A 71 10.80 -14.98 3.00
C THR A 71 9.48 -14.66 2.28
N PRO A 72 8.75 -13.62 2.74
CA PRO A 72 7.53 -13.20 2.06
C PRO A 72 7.85 -12.61 0.70
N TYR A 73 6.85 -12.64 -0.20
CA TYR A 73 6.91 -11.80 -1.38
C TYR A 73 6.14 -10.51 -1.15
N ILE A 74 6.59 -9.47 -1.82
CA ILE A 74 5.94 -8.16 -1.87
C ILE A 74 5.72 -7.76 -3.31
N TYR A 75 4.73 -6.92 -3.54
CA TYR A 75 4.52 -6.29 -4.84
C TYR A 75 5.17 -4.92 -4.82
N ILE A 76 6.09 -4.68 -5.76
CA ILE A 76 6.72 -3.38 -5.95
C ILE A 76 6.27 -2.79 -7.27
N ALA A 77 6.13 -1.47 -7.34
CA ALA A 77 5.70 -0.81 -8.56
C ALA A 77 6.76 -0.89 -9.66
N GLN A 78 6.32 -1.18 -10.89
CA GLN A 78 7.18 -1.05 -12.06
C GLN A 78 7.54 0.42 -12.29
N SER A 79 8.77 0.70 -12.69
CA SER A 79 9.25 2.07 -12.92
C SER A 79 8.39 2.86 -13.90
N THR A 80 7.80 2.19 -14.89
CA THR A 80 6.88 2.79 -15.87
C THR A 80 5.58 3.31 -15.28
N HIS A 81 5.25 2.89 -14.04
CA HIS A 81 4.02 3.23 -13.34
C HIS A 81 4.26 4.13 -12.11
N ILE A 82 5.46 4.66 -11.95
CA ILE A 82 5.80 5.56 -10.85
C ILE A 82 5.80 7.00 -11.35
N ASP A 83 5.04 7.86 -10.67
CA ASP A 83 4.96 9.28 -10.95
C ASP A 83 4.80 10.04 -9.63
N GLY A 84 5.82 10.82 -9.28
CA GLY A 84 5.87 11.57 -8.03
C GLY A 84 4.87 12.73 -7.93
N THR A 85 4.17 13.06 -9.02
CA THR A 85 3.12 14.10 -9.04
C THR A 85 1.74 13.56 -8.69
N LEU A 86 1.58 12.24 -8.63
CA LEU A 86 0.30 11.61 -8.34
C LEU A 86 -0.12 11.80 -6.88
N ILE A 87 -1.42 11.93 -6.67
CA ILE A 87 -2.06 12.05 -5.36
C ILE A 87 -3.14 10.96 -5.23
N PRO A 88 -3.29 10.35 -4.05
CA PRO A 88 -4.36 9.38 -3.82
C PRO A 88 -5.72 10.05 -3.73
N TYR A 89 -6.78 9.30 -4.00
CA TYR A 89 -8.12 9.72 -3.65
C TYR A 89 -8.34 9.66 -2.13
N HIS A 90 -9.23 10.50 -1.60
CA HIS A 90 -9.51 10.54 -0.16
C HIS A 90 -9.91 9.19 0.40
N TRP A 91 -10.80 8.47 -0.28
CA TRP A 91 -11.25 7.16 0.16
C TRP A 91 -10.10 6.13 0.22
N TYR A 92 -9.18 6.17 -0.75
CA TYR A 92 -8.04 5.25 -0.76
C TYR A 92 -7.06 5.52 0.38
N LYS A 93 -6.69 6.77 0.57
CA LYS A 93 -5.85 7.18 1.72
C LYS A 93 -6.49 6.77 3.05
N SER A 94 -7.81 6.94 3.17
CA SER A 94 -8.55 6.56 4.37
C SER A 94 -8.51 5.05 4.63
N LEU A 95 -8.57 4.21 3.59
CA LEU A 95 -8.40 2.75 3.74
C LEU A 95 -7.02 2.41 4.31
N VAL A 96 -5.97 3.02 3.77
CA VAL A 96 -4.59 2.80 4.25
C VAL A 96 -4.45 3.27 5.70
N LEU A 97 -4.99 4.43 6.02
CA LEU A 97 -4.93 5.02 7.36
C LEU A 97 -5.66 4.17 8.41
N ILE A 98 -6.85 3.69 8.08
CA ILE A 98 -7.62 2.80 8.98
C ILE A 98 -6.86 1.49 9.20
N GLY A 99 -6.30 0.90 8.17
CA GLY A 99 -5.47 -0.30 8.29
C GLY A 99 -4.26 -0.10 9.19
N ALA A 100 -3.55 1.01 9.02
CA ALA A 100 -2.39 1.34 9.84
C ALA A 100 -2.76 1.51 11.33
N ARG A 101 -3.88 2.16 11.61
CA ARG A 101 -4.40 2.32 12.98
C ARG A 101 -4.86 0.99 13.58
N TYR A 102 -5.58 0.19 12.81
CA TYR A 102 -6.05 -1.12 13.24
C TYR A 102 -4.90 -2.06 13.66
N HIS A 103 -3.81 -2.06 12.91
CA HIS A 103 -2.63 -2.87 13.20
C HIS A 103 -1.66 -2.21 14.19
N GLY A 104 -2.00 -1.07 14.78
CA GLY A 104 -1.20 -0.42 15.80
C GLY A 104 0.15 0.11 15.31
N PHE A 105 0.21 0.61 14.10
CA PHE A 105 1.44 1.21 13.57
C PHE A 105 1.87 2.40 14.43
N PRO A 106 3.17 2.70 14.52
CA PRO A 106 3.66 3.83 15.31
C PRO A 106 2.95 5.13 14.98
N PRO A 107 2.65 5.98 15.98
CA PRO A 107 1.92 7.24 15.76
C PRO A 107 2.54 8.16 14.72
N GLU A 108 3.87 8.24 14.68
CA GLU A 108 4.61 9.04 13.70
C GLU A 108 4.43 8.51 12.27
N TYR A 109 4.32 7.19 12.10
CA TYR A 109 4.06 6.57 10.80
C TYR A 109 2.62 6.85 10.34
N VAL A 110 1.66 6.72 11.25
CA VAL A 110 0.25 7.07 11.00
C VAL A 110 0.11 8.54 10.65
N ALA A 111 0.79 9.43 11.38
CA ALA A 111 0.78 10.87 11.13
C ALA A 111 1.33 11.22 9.73
N ALA A 112 2.37 10.53 9.28
CA ALA A 112 2.92 10.72 7.93
C ALA A 112 1.91 10.33 6.83
N ILE A 113 1.17 9.24 7.01
CA ILE A 113 0.10 8.85 6.10
C ILE A 113 -1.01 9.92 6.11
N GLU A 114 -1.41 10.36 7.30
CA GLU A 114 -2.46 11.36 7.48
C GLU A 114 -2.10 12.71 6.82
N ALA A 115 -0.84 13.11 6.90
CA ALA A 115 -0.32 14.34 6.29
C ALA A 115 -0.20 14.26 4.76
N THR A 116 -0.28 13.07 4.17
CA THR A 116 -0.18 12.92 2.71
C THR A 116 -1.35 13.63 2.02
N PRO A 117 -1.10 14.52 1.05
CA PRO A 117 -2.16 15.15 0.28
C PRO A 117 -3.05 14.13 -0.41
N SER A 118 -4.33 14.42 -0.50
CA SER A 118 -5.29 13.59 -1.22
C SER A 118 -6.32 14.47 -1.95
N LYS A 119 -7.04 13.90 -2.89
CA LYS A 119 -8.00 14.61 -3.72
C LYS A 119 -9.33 13.87 -3.80
N GLN A 120 -10.39 14.61 -4.17
CA GLN A 120 -11.69 14.04 -4.44
C GLN A 120 -11.64 13.14 -5.68
N ASP A 121 -12.26 11.98 -5.58
CA ASP A 121 -12.49 11.11 -6.74
C ASP A 121 -13.64 11.70 -7.57
N PRO A 122 -13.44 11.95 -8.87
CA PRO A 122 -14.49 12.48 -9.71
C PRO A 122 -15.62 11.48 -10.02
N ASP A 123 -15.38 10.17 -9.78
CA ASP A 123 -16.40 9.14 -9.94
C ASP A 123 -17.25 9.03 -8.66
N ALA A 124 -18.45 9.60 -8.71
CA ALA A 124 -19.36 9.63 -7.56
C ALA A 124 -19.81 8.23 -7.10
N ARG A 125 -19.98 7.28 -8.03
CA ARG A 125 -20.37 5.91 -7.70
C ARG A 125 -19.25 5.19 -6.96
N ARG A 126 -18.03 5.27 -7.48
CA ARG A 126 -16.85 4.68 -6.84
C ARG A 126 -16.60 5.30 -5.47
N THR A 127 -16.74 6.59 -5.32
CA THR A 127 -16.67 7.29 -4.03
C THR A 127 -17.69 6.71 -3.06
N GLN A 128 -18.94 6.65 -3.43
CA GLN A 128 -20.02 6.14 -2.57
C GLN A 128 -19.80 4.69 -2.13
N GLU A 129 -19.37 3.83 -3.05
CA GLU A 129 -19.09 2.42 -2.73
C GLU A 129 -17.97 2.29 -1.70
N ASN A 130 -16.89 3.07 -1.86
CA ASN A 130 -15.77 3.06 -0.93
C ASN A 130 -16.09 3.73 0.41
N GLU A 131 -16.88 4.79 0.44
CA GLU A 131 -17.35 5.40 1.68
C GLU A 131 -18.22 4.46 2.51
N LYS A 132 -19.07 3.65 1.87
CA LYS A 132 -19.83 2.58 2.54
C LYS A 132 -18.92 1.53 3.16
N LEU A 133 -17.85 1.15 2.46
CA LEU A 133 -16.84 0.22 2.98
C LEU A 133 -16.12 0.83 4.20
N LEU A 134 -15.68 2.08 4.09
CA LEU A 134 -15.04 2.80 5.19
C LEU A 134 -15.92 2.88 6.44
N ALA A 135 -17.19 3.16 6.27
CA ALA A 135 -18.15 3.21 7.38
C ALA A 135 -18.26 1.86 8.13
N LYS A 136 -18.20 0.74 7.41
CA LYS A 136 -18.19 -0.60 8.01
C LYS A 136 -16.88 -0.89 8.76
N MET A 137 -15.77 -0.40 8.28
CA MET A 137 -14.44 -0.59 8.90
C MET A 137 -14.25 0.27 10.15
N SER A 138 -14.99 1.36 10.29
CA SER A 138 -14.89 2.31 11.40
C SER A 138 -15.74 1.91 12.62
N THR A 139 -16.52 0.85 12.52
CA THR A 139 -17.26 0.23 13.63
C THR A 139 -16.56 -1.03 14.11
#